data_064d812114ad9a08f09a43be56a18669
#
_entry.id   064d812114ad9a08f09a43be56a18669
#
_cell.length_a   1.000
_cell.length_b   1.000
_cell.length_c   1.000
_cell.angle_alpha   90.00
_cell.angle_beta   90.00
_cell.angle_gamma   90.00
#
_symmetry.space_group_name_H-M   'P 1'
#
loop_
_entity.id
_entity.type
_entity.pdbx_description
1 polymer ?
#
loop_
_entity_poly.entity_id
_entity_poly.type
_entity_poly.pdbx_seq_one_letter_code
_entity_poly.pdbx_strand_id
1 'polypeptide(L)'
;RGLGDVYKRQIVGQLFKSLDPWPGFQITSFKIQVSPVDGRKTLILDLRPVEGSMPICSRCRHEAPLVHSYVSRRIKECSLLGYFVELNVTFRRVDCLHCKGHPMEAVEWLEPFKRYTERLREHVEHRTLEETVAYAAQETNLSWDTVKEIDKARLRRLYEHFHWDNSRRLAVDEFAIHRGHRYATVVYSIDTKKVLWLDRGRSRATLRKFFNLLTPEQKAGIR
;
A
#
# COMPACT_ATOMS: atom_id res chain seq x y z
N ARG A 1 21.32 -30.96 15.36
CA ARG A 1 20.40 -30.38 14.32
C ARG A 1 19.69 -31.57 13.69
N GLY A 2 18.41 -31.81 14.12
CA GLY A 2 17.71 -33.05 13.79
C GLY A 2 17.14 -33.07 12.36
N LEU A 3 16.98 -34.28 11.81
CA LEU A 3 16.31 -34.58 10.54
C LEU A 3 14.95 -33.84 10.38
N GLY A 4 14.25 -33.58 11.48
CA GLY A 4 12.98 -32.85 11.50
C GLY A 4 13.06 -31.38 11.05
N ASP A 5 14.19 -30.69 11.29
CA ASP A 5 14.38 -29.29 10.89
C ASP A 5 14.65 -29.16 9.37
N VAL A 6 15.32 -30.15 8.79
CA VAL A 6 15.57 -30.18 7.34
C VAL A 6 14.27 -30.45 6.58
N TYR A 7 13.45 -31.37 7.08
CA TYR A 7 12.17 -31.73 6.47
C TYR A 7 11.15 -30.57 6.53
N LYS A 8 11.05 -29.88 7.66
CA LYS A 8 10.21 -28.69 7.80
C LYS A 8 10.63 -27.56 6.86
N ARG A 9 11.93 -27.34 6.68
CA ARG A 9 12.46 -26.36 5.74
C ARG A 9 12.11 -26.69 4.28
N GLN A 10 12.16 -27.97 3.90
CA GLN A 10 11.81 -28.42 2.56
C GLN A 10 10.31 -28.22 2.26
N ILE A 11 9.41 -28.57 3.19
CA ILE A 11 7.96 -28.42 3.01
C ILE A 11 7.58 -26.94 2.88
N VAL A 12 8.08 -26.08 3.77
CA VAL A 12 7.83 -24.64 3.71
C VAL A 12 8.38 -24.05 2.41
N GLY A 13 9.61 -24.43 2.02
CA GLY A 13 10.21 -23.99 0.76
C GLY A 13 9.42 -24.42 -0.47
N GLN A 14 8.90 -25.65 -0.50
CA GLN A 14 8.06 -26.14 -1.60
C GLN A 14 6.72 -25.42 -1.69
N LEU A 15 6.05 -25.19 -0.55
CA LEU A 15 4.78 -24.45 -0.52
C LEU A 15 4.94 -23.03 -1.08
N PHE A 16 5.91 -22.28 -0.60
CA PHE A 16 6.16 -20.93 -1.09
C PHE A 16 6.66 -20.90 -2.53
N LYS A 17 7.38 -21.94 -2.98
CA LYS A 17 7.82 -22.06 -4.37
C LYS A 17 6.65 -22.28 -5.33
N SER A 18 5.63 -23.04 -4.93
CA SER A 18 4.43 -23.25 -5.75
C SER A 18 3.49 -22.06 -5.77
N LEU A 19 3.47 -21.24 -4.72
CA LEU A 19 2.68 -20.01 -4.65
C LEU A 19 3.35 -18.81 -5.32
N ASP A 20 4.68 -18.86 -5.49
CA ASP A 20 5.55 -17.80 -6.02
C ASP A 20 5.14 -16.38 -5.55
N PRO A 21 5.05 -16.15 -4.23
CA PRO A 21 4.52 -14.88 -3.71
C PRO A 21 5.46 -13.70 -3.95
N TRP A 22 6.72 -13.96 -4.29
CA TRP A 22 7.75 -12.95 -4.56
C TRP A 22 8.51 -13.29 -5.84
N PRO A 23 7.91 -13.08 -7.02
CA PRO A 23 8.53 -13.43 -8.30
C PRO A 23 9.96 -12.93 -8.43
N GLY A 24 10.86 -13.78 -8.91
CA GLY A 24 12.29 -13.51 -9.05
C GLY A 24 13.12 -13.69 -7.79
N PHE A 25 12.51 -14.06 -6.64
CA PHE A 25 13.20 -14.28 -5.36
C PHE A 25 12.90 -15.66 -4.79
N GLN A 26 13.85 -16.20 -4.03
CA GLN A 26 13.70 -17.46 -3.32
C GLN A 26 14.02 -17.30 -1.84
N ILE A 27 13.32 -18.06 -0.98
CA ILE A 27 13.59 -18.11 0.46
C ILE A 27 14.87 -18.91 0.68
N THR A 28 15.86 -18.32 1.33
CA THR A 28 17.12 -18.99 1.67
C THR A 28 17.14 -19.46 3.13
N SER A 29 16.48 -18.74 4.01
CA SER A 29 16.32 -19.14 5.42
C SER A 29 15.09 -18.50 6.04
N PHE A 30 14.67 -19.00 7.20
CA PHE A 30 13.62 -18.37 7.99
C PHE A 30 13.88 -18.55 9.49
N LYS A 31 13.32 -17.65 10.28
CA LYS A 31 13.33 -17.74 11.75
C LYS A 31 12.05 -17.13 12.31
N ILE A 32 11.65 -17.60 13.50
CA ILE A 32 10.57 -17.01 14.27
C ILE A 32 11.19 -16.23 15.42
N GLN A 33 10.79 -14.98 15.56
CA GLN A 33 11.16 -14.11 16.66
C GLN A 33 9.92 -13.82 17.51
N VAL A 34 10.07 -13.89 18.84
CA VAL A 34 9.03 -13.52 19.79
C VAL A 34 9.47 -12.25 20.49
N SER A 35 8.64 -11.23 20.45
CA SER A 35 8.89 -9.96 21.14
C SER A 35 8.81 -10.19 22.65
N PRO A 36 9.83 -9.80 23.43
CA PRO A 36 9.81 -9.95 24.89
C PRO A 36 8.84 -8.99 25.59
N VAL A 37 8.39 -7.95 24.89
CA VAL A 37 7.55 -6.88 25.47
C VAL A 37 6.07 -7.26 25.41
N ASP A 38 5.59 -7.78 24.28
CA ASP A 38 4.17 -7.99 24.01
C ASP A 38 3.84 -9.41 23.51
N GLY A 39 4.83 -10.30 23.48
CA GLY A 39 4.66 -11.68 23.03
C GLY A 39 4.36 -11.86 21.54
N ARG A 40 4.39 -10.79 20.75
CA ARG A 40 4.12 -10.85 19.31
C ARG A 40 5.13 -11.74 18.60
N LYS A 41 4.61 -12.60 17.74
CA LYS A 41 5.42 -13.52 16.95
C LYS A 41 5.62 -12.98 15.54
N THR A 42 6.88 -12.89 15.12
CA THR A 42 7.25 -12.44 13.78
C THR A 42 7.99 -13.57 13.06
N LEU A 43 7.49 -13.95 11.89
CA LEU A 43 8.17 -14.82 10.95
C LEU A 43 9.07 -13.95 10.06
N ILE A 44 10.38 -14.15 10.16
CA ILE A 44 11.37 -13.46 9.34
C ILE A 44 11.83 -14.41 8.26
N LEU A 45 11.68 -14.00 6.99
CA LEU A 45 12.09 -14.76 5.81
C LEU A 45 13.27 -14.05 5.14
N ASP A 46 14.37 -14.75 4.94
CA ASP A 46 15.51 -14.23 4.17
C ASP A 46 15.30 -14.58 2.69
N LEU A 47 15.20 -13.55 1.84
CA LEU A 47 14.99 -13.68 0.40
C LEU A 47 16.22 -13.23 -0.37
N ARG A 48 16.56 -14.00 -1.40
CA ARG A 48 17.58 -13.64 -2.39
C ARG A 48 17.04 -13.81 -3.80
N PRO A 49 17.58 -13.08 -4.79
CA PRO A 49 17.25 -13.33 -6.19
C PRO A 49 17.47 -14.80 -6.56
N VAL A 50 16.59 -15.33 -7.39
CA VAL A 50 16.76 -16.69 -7.95
C VAL A 50 18.06 -16.70 -8.74
N GLU A 51 18.85 -17.75 -8.54
CA GLU A 51 20.13 -17.93 -9.23
C GLU A 51 19.90 -18.01 -10.75
N GLY A 52 20.74 -17.31 -11.52
CA GLY A 52 20.59 -17.24 -12.98
C GLY A 52 19.46 -16.31 -13.46
N SER A 53 18.63 -15.73 -12.59
CA SER A 53 17.62 -14.77 -13.03
C SER A 53 18.24 -13.46 -13.52
N MET A 54 17.77 -12.97 -14.67
CA MET A 54 18.21 -11.73 -15.27
C MET A 54 17.59 -10.53 -14.53
N PRO A 55 18.39 -9.61 -13.94
CA PRO A 55 17.84 -8.42 -13.33
C PRO A 55 17.39 -7.40 -14.37
N ILE A 56 16.29 -6.72 -14.07
CA ILE A 56 15.73 -5.64 -14.87
C ILE A 56 15.99 -4.31 -14.17
N CYS A 57 16.43 -3.30 -14.88
CA CYS A 57 16.67 -1.97 -14.32
C CYS A 57 15.35 -1.32 -13.87
N SER A 58 15.29 -0.81 -12.62
CA SER A 58 14.09 -0.15 -12.10
C SER A 58 13.76 1.20 -12.79
N ARG A 59 14.74 1.83 -13.45
CA ARG A 59 14.56 3.13 -14.10
C ARG A 59 14.06 3.02 -15.54
N CYS A 60 14.71 2.18 -16.36
CA CYS A 60 14.41 2.11 -17.79
C CYS A 60 13.76 0.79 -18.22
N ARG A 61 13.60 -0.16 -17.32
CA ARG A 61 12.99 -1.46 -17.55
C ARG A 61 13.73 -2.37 -18.55
N HIS A 62 14.97 -2.04 -18.91
CA HIS A 62 15.81 -2.92 -19.71
C HIS A 62 16.53 -3.94 -18.83
N GLU A 63 16.88 -5.07 -19.44
CA GLU A 63 17.76 -6.05 -18.83
C GLU A 63 19.13 -5.44 -18.50
N ALA A 64 19.67 -5.78 -17.36
CA ALA A 64 20.92 -5.27 -16.86
C ALA A 64 21.75 -6.40 -16.24
N PRO A 65 22.47 -7.18 -17.07
CA PRO A 65 23.11 -8.43 -16.64
C PRO A 65 24.24 -8.23 -15.62
N LEU A 66 24.80 -7.04 -15.55
CA LEU A 66 25.93 -6.76 -14.66
C LEU A 66 25.44 -6.29 -13.30
N VAL A 67 25.78 -7.04 -12.25
CA VAL A 67 25.48 -6.70 -10.86
C VAL A 67 26.64 -5.91 -10.27
N HIS A 68 26.38 -4.67 -9.88
CA HIS A 68 27.37 -3.81 -9.22
C HIS A 68 27.54 -4.17 -7.74
N SER A 69 26.44 -4.34 -7.00
CA SER A 69 26.46 -4.62 -5.56
C SER A 69 25.12 -5.18 -5.05
N TYR A 70 25.11 -5.61 -3.81
CA TYR A 70 23.90 -6.11 -3.14
C TYR A 70 23.53 -5.20 -1.98
N VAL A 71 22.22 -5.01 -1.76
CA VAL A 71 21.67 -4.20 -0.66
C VAL A 71 20.56 -4.98 0.03
N SER A 72 20.69 -5.20 1.33
CA SER A 72 19.63 -5.84 2.12
C SER A 72 18.66 -4.79 2.68
N ARG A 73 17.35 -5.09 2.61
CA ARG A 73 16.28 -4.26 3.16
C ARG A 73 15.25 -5.13 3.88
N ARG A 74 14.71 -4.59 4.97
CA ARG A 74 13.57 -5.19 5.67
C ARG A 74 12.29 -4.65 5.08
N ILE A 75 11.41 -5.55 4.66
CA ILE A 75 10.12 -5.27 4.02
C ILE A 75 9.04 -5.98 4.82
N LYS A 76 7.98 -5.30 5.18
CA LYS A 76 6.82 -5.90 5.85
C LYS A 76 5.88 -6.54 4.83
N GLU A 77 5.29 -7.67 5.21
CA GLU A 77 4.38 -8.47 4.40
C GLU A 77 3.09 -8.72 5.18
N CYS A 78 2.04 -9.17 4.51
CA CYS A 78 0.81 -9.63 5.15
C CYS A 78 1.09 -10.72 6.19
N SER A 79 0.36 -10.69 7.28
CA SER A 79 0.43 -11.70 8.33
C SER A 79 0.09 -13.09 7.78
N LEU A 80 0.78 -14.11 8.28
CA LEU A 80 0.57 -15.51 7.90
C LEU A 80 0.37 -16.37 9.14
N LEU A 81 -0.75 -17.09 9.21
CA LEU A 81 -1.07 -18.01 10.32
C LEU A 81 -0.93 -17.39 11.72
N GLY A 82 -1.29 -16.10 11.85
CA GLY A 82 -1.19 -15.37 13.12
C GLY A 82 0.22 -14.82 13.44
N TYR A 83 1.17 -14.96 12.54
CA TYR A 83 2.49 -14.36 12.65
C TYR A 83 2.55 -13.08 11.81
N PHE A 84 3.14 -12.01 12.33
CA PHE A 84 3.60 -10.92 11.47
C PHE A 84 4.73 -11.43 10.58
N VAL A 85 4.77 -10.97 9.34
CA VAL A 85 5.81 -11.40 8.40
C VAL A 85 6.72 -10.24 8.05
N GLU A 86 8.02 -10.47 8.16
CA GLU A 86 9.07 -9.55 7.76
C GLU A 86 9.99 -10.26 6.76
N LEU A 87 10.17 -9.66 5.60
CA LEU A 87 11.07 -10.11 4.57
C LEU A 87 12.40 -9.39 4.71
N ASN A 88 13.50 -10.12 4.90
CA ASN A 88 14.85 -9.60 4.81
C ASN A 88 15.37 -9.86 3.39
N VAL A 89 15.19 -8.90 2.51
CA VAL A 89 15.41 -9.07 1.06
C VAL A 89 16.76 -8.52 0.65
N THR A 90 17.54 -9.33 -0.04
CA THR A 90 18.78 -8.91 -0.68
C THR A 90 18.49 -8.55 -2.14
N PHE A 91 18.55 -7.28 -2.47
CA PHE A 91 18.36 -6.74 -3.82
C PHE A 91 19.69 -6.56 -4.53
N ARG A 92 19.68 -6.62 -5.87
CA ARG A 92 20.82 -6.29 -6.74
C ARG A 92 20.79 -4.81 -7.10
N ARG A 93 21.92 -4.14 -6.99
CA ARG A 93 22.20 -2.91 -7.73
C ARG A 93 22.86 -3.30 -9.04
N VAL A 94 22.34 -2.81 -10.14
CA VAL A 94 22.78 -3.23 -11.47
C VAL A 94 23.54 -2.11 -12.17
N ASP A 95 24.56 -2.47 -12.95
CA ASP A 95 25.22 -1.55 -13.88
C ASP A 95 24.35 -1.44 -15.13
N CYS A 96 23.53 -0.40 -15.17
CA CYS A 96 22.65 -0.19 -16.31
C CYS A 96 23.32 0.63 -17.40
N LEU A 97 23.56 0.01 -18.53
CA LEU A 97 24.18 0.66 -19.69
C LEU A 97 23.31 1.77 -20.28
N HIS A 98 21.98 1.68 -20.16
CA HIS A 98 21.04 2.68 -20.67
C HIS A 98 20.92 3.89 -19.75
N CYS A 99 20.84 3.68 -18.43
CA CYS A 99 20.62 4.75 -17.44
C CYS A 99 21.90 5.41 -16.95
N LYS A 100 23.07 4.85 -17.24
CA LYS A 100 24.39 5.29 -16.75
C LYS A 100 24.40 5.46 -15.22
N GLY A 101 24.44 4.38 -14.49
CA GLY A 101 24.47 4.38 -13.02
C GLY A 101 24.09 3.04 -12.41
N HIS A 102 23.97 3.01 -11.09
CA HIS A 102 23.74 1.78 -10.34
C HIS A 102 22.33 1.73 -9.69
N PRO A 103 21.23 1.73 -10.49
CA PRO A 103 19.89 1.61 -9.95
C PRO A 103 19.69 0.22 -9.31
N MET A 104 18.69 0.11 -8.47
CA MET A 104 18.24 -1.20 -8.01
C MET A 104 17.54 -1.95 -9.15
N GLU A 105 17.48 -3.26 -9.03
CA GLU A 105 16.62 -4.07 -9.89
C GLU A 105 15.14 -3.73 -9.69
N ALA A 106 14.36 -3.88 -10.74
CA ALA A 106 12.92 -3.75 -10.68
C ALA A 106 12.30 -4.98 -10.02
N VAL A 107 11.35 -4.75 -9.15
CA VAL A 107 10.61 -5.79 -8.43
C VAL A 107 9.13 -5.45 -8.55
N GLU A 108 8.29 -6.38 -8.98
CA GLU A 108 6.87 -6.13 -9.25
C GLU A 108 6.03 -6.06 -7.97
N TRP A 109 6.42 -6.85 -6.96
CA TRP A 109 5.70 -6.96 -5.68
C TRP A 109 6.08 -5.89 -4.65
N LEU A 110 6.93 -4.91 -5.02
CA LEU A 110 7.41 -3.84 -4.14
C LEU A 110 7.56 -2.51 -4.89
N GLU A 111 6.84 -1.49 -4.48
CA GLU A 111 7.04 -0.13 -4.97
C GLU A 111 8.43 0.43 -4.59
N PRO A 112 9.05 1.26 -5.45
CA PRO A 112 10.29 1.92 -5.14
C PRO A 112 10.25 2.67 -3.81
N PHE A 113 11.31 2.51 -3.00
CA PHE A 113 11.47 3.14 -1.68
C PHE A 113 10.51 2.72 -0.58
N LYS A 114 9.47 1.93 -0.84
CA LYS A 114 8.58 1.39 0.18
C LYS A 114 9.26 0.30 1.01
N ARG A 115 8.77 0.10 2.24
CA ARG A 115 9.20 -0.97 3.16
C ARG A 115 8.05 -1.91 3.52
N TYR A 116 7.10 -2.04 2.64
CA TYR A 116 5.98 -2.97 2.69
C TYR A 116 5.64 -3.40 1.26
N THR A 117 5.15 -4.62 1.12
CA THR A 117 4.81 -5.20 -0.18
C THR A 117 3.54 -4.56 -0.75
N GLU A 118 3.34 -4.66 -2.08
CA GLU A 118 2.10 -4.26 -2.74
C GLU A 118 0.88 -4.95 -2.14
N ARG A 119 0.98 -6.26 -1.86
CA ARG A 119 -0.07 -7.05 -1.23
C ARG A 119 -0.44 -6.51 0.14
N LEU A 120 0.54 -6.12 0.97
CA LEU A 120 0.26 -5.51 2.26
C LEU A 120 -0.38 -4.13 2.09
N ARG A 121 0.02 -3.34 1.08
CA ARG A 121 -0.63 -2.08 0.75
C ARG A 121 -2.11 -2.28 0.41
N GLU A 122 -2.43 -3.24 -0.47
CA GLU A 122 -3.79 -3.58 -0.84
C GLU A 122 -4.63 -4.07 0.34
N HIS A 123 -4.03 -4.89 1.20
CA HIS A 123 -4.67 -5.34 2.43
C HIS A 123 -5.02 -4.15 3.34
N VAL A 124 -4.09 -3.22 3.55
CA VAL A 124 -4.33 -1.99 4.34
C VAL A 124 -5.44 -1.14 3.70
N GLU A 125 -5.43 -0.96 2.38
CA GLU A 125 -6.47 -0.22 1.67
C GLU A 125 -7.86 -0.83 1.88
N HIS A 126 -7.94 -2.15 1.91
CA HIS A 126 -9.19 -2.85 2.19
C HIS A 126 -9.62 -2.70 3.66
N ARG A 127 -8.68 -2.85 4.61
CA ARG A 127 -8.98 -2.72 6.04
C ARG A 127 -9.46 -1.32 6.41
N THR A 128 -8.88 -0.27 5.81
CA THR A 128 -9.29 1.12 6.07
C THR A 128 -10.66 1.50 5.50
N LEU A 129 -11.33 0.62 4.75
CA LEU A 129 -12.73 0.80 4.37
C LEU A 129 -13.69 0.57 5.54
N GLU A 130 -13.34 -0.33 6.43
CA GLU A 130 -14.24 -0.82 7.49
C GLU A 130 -13.74 -0.46 8.88
N GLU A 131 -12.43 -0.23 9.02
CA GLU A 131 -11.76 -0.07 10.30
C GLU A 131 -11.06 1.29 10.42
N THR A 132 -10.74 1.68 11.65
CA THR A 132 -9.95 2.89 11.89
C THR A 132 -8.49 2.70 11.48
N VAL A 133 -7.82 3.81 11.10
CA VAL A 133 -6.38 3.83 10.79
C VAL A 133 -5.55 3.23 11.95
N ALA A 134 -5.94 3.48 13.19
CA ALA A 134 -5.25 2.96 14.38
C ALA A 134 -5.35 1.44 14.48
N TYR A 135 -6.54 0.88 14.24
CA TYR A 135 -6.76 -0.56 14.26
C TYR A 135 -5.99 -1.25 13.10
N ALA A 136 -6.13 -0.73 11.89
CA ALA A 136 -5.40 -1.25 10.73
C ALA A 136 -3.87 -1.22 10.95
N ALA A 137 -3.34 -0.17 11.59
CA ALA A 137 -1.93 -0.06 11.94
C ALA A 137 -1.48 -1.16 12.92
N GLN A 138 -2.29 -1.44 13.93
CA GLN A 138 -2.02 -2.49 14.91
C GLN A 138 -2.06 -3.88 14.28
N GLU A 139 -3.08 -4.17 13.46
CA GLU A 139 -3.28 -5.45 12.78
C GLU A 139 -2.16 -5.76 11.78
N THR A 140 -1.70 -4.76 11.04
CA THR A 140 -0.68 -4.92 9.99
C THR A 140 0.75 -4.71 10.49
N ASN A 141 0.93 -4.34 11.76
CA ASN A 141 2.23 -3.97 12.33
C ASN A 141 2.93 -2.84 11.55
N LEU A 142 2.15 -1.96 10.92
CA LEU A 142 2.65 -0.74 10.30
C LEU A 142 2.51 0.44 11.27
N SER A 143 3.26 1.52 11.03
CA SER A 143 3.05 2.76 11.78
C SER A 143 1.73 3.41 11.37
N TRP A 144 1.09 4.13 12.29
CA TRP A 144 -0.13 4.89 12.01
C TRP A 144 0.03 5.84 10.81
N ASP A 145 1.19 6.52 10.73
CA ASP A 145 1.48 7.41 9.59
C ASP A 145 1.56 6.67 8.27
N THR A 146 2.16 5.47 8.25
CA THR A 146 2.23 4.64 7.03
C THR A 146 0.83 4.25 6.56
N VAL A 147 -0.02 3.76 7.45
CA VAL A 147 -1.40 3.37 7.12
C VAL A 147 -2.20 4.58 6.65
N LYS A 148 -2.08 5.72 7.34
CA LYS A 148 -2.73 6.98 6.93
C LYS A 148 -2.30 7.44 5.53
N GLU A 149 -1.01 7.36 5.19
CA GLU A 149 -0.54 7.75 3.86
C GLU A 149 -1.01 6.76 2.77
N ILE A 150 -1.10 5.46 3.07
CA ILE A 150 -1.70 4.46 2.17
C ILE A 150 -3.17 4.81 1.92
N ASP A 151 -3.95 5.05 2.97
CA ASP A 151 -5.37 5.39 2.84
C ASP A 151 -5.57 6.72 2.11
N LYS A 152 -4.77 7.74 2.41
CA LYS A 152 -4.80 9.00 1.64
C LYS A 152 -4.49 8.82 0.16
N ALA A 153 -3.51 7.98 -0.18
CA ALA A 153 -3.19 7.69 -1.57
C ALA A 153 -4.35 7.00 -2.28
N ARG A 154 -5.02 6.05 -1.60
CA ARG A 154 -6.25 5.41 -2.08
C ARG A 154 -7.37 6.44 -2.32
N LEU A 155 -7.63 7.30 -1.32
CA LEU A 155 -8.67 8.33 -1.44
C LEU A 155 -8.35 9.32 -2.58
N ARG A 156 -7.09 9.73 -2.76
CA ARG A 156 -6.70 10.59 -3.89
C ARG A 156 -7.04 9.93 -5.23
N ARG A 157 -6.67 8.65 -5.42
CA ARG A 157 -7.01 7.92 -6.66
C ARG A 157 -8.51 7.84 -6.91
N LEU A 158 -9.32 7.64 -5.86
CA LEU A 158 -10.77 7.55 -5.96
C LEU A 158 -11.44 8.88 -6.28
N TYR A 159 -10.90 9.98 -5.76
CA TYR A 159 -11.51 11.31 -5.82
C TYR A 159 -10.67 12.32 -6.63
N GLU A 160 -9.73 11.86 -7.43
CA GLU A 160 -8.91 12.70 -8.30
C GLU A 160 -9.75 13.48 -9.29
N HIS A 161 -10.82 12.86 -9.79
CA HIS A 161 -11.78 13.48 -10.69
C HIS A 161 -13.16 13.50 -10.07
N PHE A 162 -13.82 14.66 -10.18
CA PHE A 162 -15.20 14.79 -9.78
C PHE A 162 -16.07 13.88 -10.62
N HIS A 163 -16.84 13.01 -9.98
CA HIS A 163 -17.78 12.12 -10.63
C HIS A 163 -19.21 12.37 -10.13
N TRP A 164 -20.10 12.74 -11.04
CA TRP A 164 -21.52 12.90 -10.75
C TRP A 164 -22.24 11.57 -10.84
N ASP A 165 -22.89 11.16 -9.76
CA ASP A 165 -23.58 9.86 -9.64
C ASP A 165 -25.08 9.92 -9.97
N ASN A 166 -25.54 10.99 -10.66
CA ASN A 166 -26.95 11.27 -10.97
C ASN A 166 -27.86 11.40 -9.75
N SER A 167 -27.33 11.77 -8.60
CA SER A 167 -28.10 12.04 -7.38
C SER A 167 -29.11 13.15 -7.59
N ARG A 168 -30.30 12.94 -7.05
CA ARG A 168 -31.40 13.93 -7.08
C ARG A 168 -31.54 14.66 -5.75
N ARG A 169 -31.19 14.01 -4.64
CA ARG A 169 -31.29 14.58 -3.29
C ARG A 169 -29.91 14.72 -2.67
N LEU A 170 -29.60 15.94 -2.30
CA LEU A 170 -28.30 16.28 -1.71
C LEU A 170 -28.50 16.75 -0.27
N ALA A 171 -27.54 16.41 0.59
CA ALA A 171 -27.34 17.07 1.86
C ALA A 171 -26.05 17.87 1.81
N VAL A 172 -26.05 19.03 2.45
CA VAL A 172 -24.87 19.89 2.61
C VAL A 172 -24.65 20.10 4.09
N ASP A 173 -23.43 19.86 4.54
CA ASP A 173 -23.05 20.07 5.93
C ASP A 173 -21.70 20.78 6.01
N GLU A 174 -21.46 21.44 7.15
CA GLU A 174 -20.24 22.17 7.43
C GLU A 174 -19.65 21.70 8.76
N PHE A 175 -18.42 21.25 8.75
CA PHE A 175 -17.76 20.79 9.96
C PHE A 175 -16.40 21.46 10.19
N ALA A 176 -16.00 21.57 11.45
CA ALA A 176 -14.71 22.13 11.82
C ALA A 176 -13.59 21.11 11.58
N ILE A 177 -12.59 21.47 10.75
CA ILE A 177 -11.41 20.65 10.50
C ILE A 177 -10.40 20.77 11.66
N HIS A 178 -10.28 21.99 12.22
CA HIS A 178 -9.37 22.31 13.31
C HIS A 178 -9.96 23.37 14.25
N ARG A 179 -9.41 23.48 15.45
CA ARG A 179 -9.63 24.64 16.34
C ARG A 179 -9.22 25.93 15.60
N GLY A 180 -9.97 27.01 15.78
CA GLY A 180 -9.68 28.31 15.16
C GLY A 180 -10.41 28.55 13.83
N HIS A 181 -11.69 28.19 13.74
CA HIS A 181 -12.60 28.55 12.64
C HIS A 181 -12.18 28.03 11.24
N ARG A 182 -11.50 26.87 11.18
CA ARG A 182 -11.19 26.19 9.91
C ARG A 182 -12.26 25.16 9.62
N TYR A 183 -13.12 25.46 8.67
CA TYR A 183 -14.25 24.63 8.28
C TYR A 183 -14.03 23.98 6.93
N ALA A 184 -14.73 22.88 6.68
CA ALA A 184 -14.97 22.31 5.38
C ALA A 184 -16.47 22.21 5.13
N THR A 185 -16.87 22.39 3.88
CA THR A 185 -18.21 22.11 3.39
C THR A 185 -18.18 20.76 2.67
N VAL A 186 -19.08 19.87 3.03
CA VAL A 186 -19.28 18.57 2.39
C VAL A 186 -20.61 18.53 1.67
N VAL A 187 -20.63 17.97 0.46
CA VAL A 187 -21.86 17.64 -0.27
C VAL A 187 -22.00 16.12 -0.34
N TYR A 188 -23.12 15.65 0.11
CA TYR A 188 -23.41 14.24 0.29
C TYR A 188 -24.66 13.85 -0.52
N SER A 189 -24.60 12.73 -1.22
CA SER A 189 -25.76 12.15 -1.89
C SER A 189 -26.62 11.37 -0.88
N ILE A 190 -27.85 11.77 -0.69
CA ILE A 190 -28.82 11.02 0.11
C ILE A 190 -29.22 9.73 -0.62
N ASP A 191 -29.23 9.74 -1.95
CA ASP A 191 -29.66 8.61 -2.77
C ASP A 191 -28.64 7.47 -2.74
N THR A 192 -27.36 7.78 -2.90
CA THR A 192 -26.27 6.77 -2.97
C THR A 192 -25.50 6.61 -1.67
N LYS A 193 -25.76 7.47 -0.68
CA LYS A 193 -25.04 7.52 0.61
C LYS A 193 -23.54 7.73 0.47
N LYS A 194 -23.13 8.52 -0.52
CA LYS A 194 -21.72 8.83 -0.81
C LYS A 194 -21.42 10.31 -0.66
N VAL A 195 -20.20 10.61 -0.22
CA VAL A 195 -19.65 11.96 -0.32
C VAL A 195 -19.33 12.25 -1.79
N LEU A 196 -19.95 13.29 -2.36
CA LEU A 196 -19.73 13.70 -3.73
C LEU A 196 -18.63 14.73 -3.88
N TRP A 197 -18.52 15.62 -2.88
CA TRP A 197 -17.58 16.72 -2.94
C TRP A 197 -17.25 17.24 -1.53
N LEU A 198 -16.03 17.74 -1.38
CA LEU A 198 -15.54 18.37 -0.14
C LEU A 198 -14.56 19.47 -0.50
N ASP A 199 -14.71 20.64 0.13
CA ASP A 199 -13.71 21.72 0.02
C ASP A 199 -13.63 22.52 1.31
N ARG A 200 -12.51 23.23 1.48
CA ARG A 200 -12.28 24.09 2.64
C ARG A 200 -13.12 25.35 2.55
N GLY A 201 -13.71 25.73 3.67
CA GLY A 201 -14.54 26.92 3.83
C GLY A 201 -15.96 26.57 4.23
N ARG A 202 -16.76 27.62 4.58
CA ARG A 202 -18.19 27.54 4.95
C ARG A 202 -19.01 28.67 4.35
N SER A 203 -18.61 29.16 3.19
CA SER A 203 -19.28 30.31 2.57
C SER A 203 -20.12 29.86 1.37
N ARG A 204 -21.08 30.70 0.97
CA ARG A 204 -21.80 30.51 -0.29
C ARG A 204 -20.86 30.39 -1.48
N ALA A 205 -19.72 31.10 -1.46
CA ALA A 205 -18.70 30.98 -2.50
C ALA A 205 -18.04 29.59 -2.52
N THR A 206 -17.84 28.96 -1.35
CA THR A 206 -17.34 27.59 -1.26
C THR A 206 -18.32 26.60 -1.91
N LEU A 207 -19.60 26.65 -1.52
CA LEU A 207 -20.61 25.75 -2.08
C LEU A 207 -20.85 26.00 -3.59
N ARG A 208 -20.70 27.24 -4.06
CA ARG A 208 -20.81 27.59 -5.50
C ARG A 208 -19.78 26.84 -6.34
N LYS A 209 -18.60 26.50 -5.80
CA LYS A 209 -17.59 25.71 -6.53
C LYS A 209 -18.14 24.33 -6.90
N PHE A 210 -18.85 23.67 -5.99
CA PHE A 210 -19.52 22.40 -6.28
C PHE A 210 -20.53 22.55 -7.42
N PHE A 211 -21.43 23.50 -7.34
CA PHE A 211 -22.43 23.69 -8.38
C PHE A 211 -21.82 24.08 -9.74
N ASN A 212 -20.66 24.70 -9.77
CA ASN A 212 -19.96 25.00 -11.01
C ASN A 212 -19.39 23.77 -11.72
N LEU A 213 -19.25 22.64 -11.01
CA LEU A 213 -18.85 21.35 -11.60
C LEU A 213 -20.00 20.64 -12.33
N LEU A 214 -21.24 21.03 -12.06
CA LEU A 214 -22.44 20.42 -12.60
C LEU A 214 -22.90 21.11 -13.90
N THR A 215 -23.38 20.30 -14.85
CA THR A 215 -24.06 20.83 -16.05
C THR A 215 -25.42 21.42 -15.69
N PRO A 216 -26.02 22.25 -16.57
CA PRO A 216 -27.36 22.76 -16.35
C PRO A 216 -28.41 21.65 -16.14
N GLU A 217 -28.33 20.56 -16.90
CA GLU A 217 -29.23 19.40 -16.81
C GLU A 217 -29.10 18.70 -15.47
N GLN A 218 -27.84 18.52 -14.99
CA GLN A 218 -27.54 17.93 -13.66
C GLN A 218 -28.14 18.79 -12.55
N LYS A 219 -27.98 20.11 -12.64
CA LYS A 219 -28.57 21.05 -11.66
C LYS A 219 -30.09 20.99 -11.66
N ALA A 220 -30.72 20.93 -12.83
CA ALA A 220 -32.17 20.86 -12.93
C ALA A 220 -32.74 19.52 -12.38
N GLY A 221 -31.95 18.46 -12.34
CA GLY A 221 -32.31 17.17 -11.77
C GLY A 221 -32.32 17.10 -10.25
N ILE A 222 -31.68 18.07 -9.57
CA ILE A 222 -31.60 18.13 -8.09
C ILE A 222 -32.95 18.62 -7.54
N ARG A 223 -33.44 17.95 -6.50
CA ARG A 223 -34.73 18.24 -5.84
C ARG A 223 -34.53 18.57 -4.37
#